data_885d06a69d9095281dc93f5eb64d28fa
#
_entry.id   885d06a69d9095281dc93f5eb64d28fa
#
_cell.length_a   1.000
_cell.length_b   1.000
_cell.length_c   1.000
_cell.angle_alpha   90.00
_cell.angle_beta   90.00
_cell.angle_gamma   90.00
#
_symmetry.space_group_name_H-M   'P 1'
#
loop_
_entity.id
_entity.type
_entity.pdbx_description
1 polymer ?
#
loop_
_entity_poly.entity_id
_entity_poly.type
_entity_poly.pdbx_seq_one_letter_code
_entity_poly.pdbx_strand_id
1 'polypeptide(L)'
;MKKSAKARAPKRVAASSGGTRTLDGMGVTLVEEQVYRLLLRHEGLCAADLGARLGMSARKLAAPLRALESKGMVTHSPDRIPRYFAVPPDIAVEALIASSQRSEEYRQSRARAAVGKLSTVMTARGASHVPDERLVEILSPEATAQVFAQMHRTAQHEMISLTRRPMLISNINEPDHLLFQCLDRGVSCRSLIDGDLLNMPGWLEHMRDNSARGEECRIASSLPFKLIVADRRLAILPLNLARPDGPVLLVRSSSLLEALCEVFELLWRNATPFPSSDAVHAAGRRQSASLLSLLTSGLNDKAIELELNMSHRTLARRISELMKELGATTRCQLGWLAAQRAASTTSK
;
A
#
# COMPACT_ATOMS: atom_id res chain seq x y z
N MET A 1 -6.71 -47.60 67.77
CA MET A 1 -7.58 -46.59 67.19
C MET A 1 -6.79 -45.86 66.07
N LYS A 2 -7.02 -46.21 64.76
CA LYS A 2 -6.40 -45.61 63.61
C LYS A 2 -7.35 -44.55 63.03
N LYS A 3 -6.97 -43.27 63.04
CA LYS A 3 -7.71 -42.20 62.41
C LYS A 3 -7.28 -42.14 60.94
N SER A 4 -8.18 -42.44 60.05
CA SER A 4 -8.05 -42.30 58.59
C SER A 4 -8.13 -40.82 58.21
N ALA A 5 -7.06 -40.28 57.59
CA ALA A 5 -7.05 -38.94 57.01
C ALA A 5 -7.72 -38.99 55.64
N LYS A 6 -8.89 -38.39 55.53
CA LYS A 6 -9.67 -38.24 54.29
C LYS A 6 -9.02 -37.19 53.39
N ALA A 7 -8.39 -37.61 52.29
CA ALA A 7 -7.83 -36.70 51.28
C ALA A 7 -8.95 -35.85 50.66
N ARG A 8 -8.77 -34.55 50.72
CA ARG A 8 -9.69 -33.54 50.19
C ARG A 8 -9.50 -33.44 48.68
N ALA A 9 -10.53 -33.79 47.91
CA ALA A 9 -10.53 -33.65 46.46
C ALA A 9 -10.32 -32.21 46.02
N PRO A 10 -9.55 -31.92 44.95
CA PRO A 10 -9.31 -30.57 44.48
C PRO A 10 -10.59 -29.95 43.92
N LYS A 11 -10.92 -28.74 44.35
CA LYS A 11 -12.04 -27.93 43.84
C LYS A 11 -11.85 -27.68 42.33
N ARG A 12 -12.84 -28.12 41.54
CA ARG A 12 -13.00 -27.68 40.15
C ARG A 12 -13.06 -26.15 40.10
N VAL A 13 -12.09 -25.52 39.51
CA VAL A 13 -12.19 -24.11 39.14
C VAL A 13 -13.11 -24.03 37.94
N ALA A 14 -14.28 -23.40 38.10
CA ALA A 14 -15.22 -23.14 37.03
C ALA A 14 -14.51 -22.33 35.95
N ALA A 15 -14.60 -22.81 34.70
CA ALA A 15 -14.14 -22.09 33.55
C ALA A 15 -14.94 -20.78 33.44
N SER A 16 -14.36 -19.65 33.82
CA SER A 16 -14.90 -18.33 33.52
C SER A 16 -14.73 -18.07 32.02
N SER A 17 -15.79 -18.32 31.27
CA SER A 17 -15.99 -17.90 29.90
C SER A 17 -15.98 -16.37 29.83
N GLY A 18 -14.93 -15.76 29.32
CA GLY A 18 -14.88 -14.31 29.15
C GLY A 18 -13.48 -13.70 29.04
N GLY A 19 -12.44 -14.50 28.81
CA GLY A 19 -11.10 -13.94 28.58
C GLY A 19 -10.92 -13.55 27.11
N THR A 20 -10.70 -12.26 26.85
CA THR A 20 -10.24 -11.75 25.56
C THR A 20 -9.05 -12.59 25.10
N ARG A 21 -9.13 -13.16 23.89
CA ARG A 21 -8.02 -13.90 23.28
C ARG A 21 -6.88 -12.92 23.03
N THR A 22 -5.81 -13.02 23.81
CA THR A 22 -4.68 -12.08 23.77
C THR A 22 -3.68 -12.44 22.67
N LEU A 23 -3.60 -13.75 22.31
CA LEU A 23 -2.69 -14.28 21.30
C LEU A 23 -3.40 -14.64 19.99
N ASP A 24 -4.61 -14.08 19.78
CA ASP A 24 -5.36 -14.26 18.53
C ASP A 24 -4.61 -13.61 17.36
N GLY A 25 -4.55 -14.29 16.23
CA GLY A 25 -3.76 -13.84 15.08
C GLY A 25 -2.26 -14.22 15.08
N MET A 26 -1.71 -14.68 16.22
CA MET A 26 -0.32 -15.16 16.31
C MET A 26 -0.16 -16.66 16.10
N GLY A 27 -1.17 -17.34 15.56
CA GLY A 27 -1.14 -18.78 15.29
C GLY A 27 -1.24 -19.65 16.56
N VAL A 28 -1.72 -19.08 17.68
CA VAL A 28 -1.96 -19.79 18.95
C VAL A 28 -3.44 -20.14 19.05
N THR A 29 -3.75 -21.42 19.20
CA THR A 29 -5.15 -21.88 19.37
C THR A 29 -5.67 -21.56 20.76
N LEU A 30 -7.00 -21.55 20.93
CA LEU A 30 -7.64 -21.30 22.22
C LEU A 30 -7.16 -22.27 23.30
N VAL A 31 -6.99 -23.54 22.94
CA VAL A 31 -6.53 -24.57 23.88
C VAL A 31 -5.08 -24.36 24.29
N GLU A 32 -4.24 -24.00 23.33
CA GLU A 32 -2.83 -23.66 23.60
C GLU A 32 -2.72 -22.44 24.52
N GLU A 33 -3.51 -21.40 24.27
CA GLU A 33 -3.52 -20.22 25.14
C GLU A 33 -4.01 -20.54 26.56
N GLN A 34 -5.01 -21.39 26.70
CA GLN A 34 -5.48 -21.84 28.02
C GLN A 34 -4.41 -22.63 28.77
N VAL A 35 -3.71 -23.55 28.09
CA VAL A 35 -2.59 -24.32 28.68
C VAL A 35 -1.46 -23.39 29.10
N TYR A 36 -1.07 -22.47 28.24
CA TYR A 36 0.01 -21.50 28.51
C TYR A 36 -0.33 -20.59 29.71
N ARG A 37 -1.55 -20.04 29.77
CA ARG A 37 -2.01 -19.21 30.90
C ARG A 37 -2.07 -20.02 32.20
N LEU A 38 -2.39 -21.30 32.13
CA LEU A 38 -2.38 -22.16 33.31
C LEU A 38 -0.97 -22.42 33.82
N LEU A 39 -0.02 -22.64 32.91
CA LEU A 39 1.39 -22.85 33.24
C LEU A 39 2.06 -21.58 33.79
N LEU A 40 1.66 -20.38 33.32
CA LEU A 40 2.11 -19.12 33.90
C LEU A 40 1.68 -18.91 35.34
N ARG A 41 0.57 -19.54 35.75
CA ARG A 41 0.06 -19.46 37.14
C ARG A 41 0.57 -20.58 38.04
N HIS A 42 0.99 -21.68 37.43
CA HIS A 42 1.36 -22.91 38.16
C HIS A 42 2.51 -23.60 37.41
N GLU A 43 3.70 -23.44 37.90
CA GLU A 43 4.89 -24.05 37.31
C GLU A 43 4.99 -25.56 37.58
N GLY A 44 5.59 -26.27 36.65
CA GLY A 44 5.97 -27.67 36.80
C GLY A 44 4.80 -28.65 36.84
N LEU A 45 3.69 -28.36 36.14
CA LEU A 45 2.55 -29.28 36.03
C LEU A 45 2.84 -30.37 35.00
N CYS A 46 2.46 -31.61 35.33
CA CYS A 46 2.46 -32.72 34.36
C CYS A 46 1.18 -32.68 33.47
N ALA A 47 1.17 -33.43 32.37
CA ALA A 47 0.01 -33.48 31.46
C ALA A 47 -1.29 -34.00 32.18
N ALA A 48 -1.17 -34.81 33.18
CA ALA A 48 -2.32 -35.28 33.98
C ALA A 48 -2.90 -34.16 34.87
N ASP A 49 -2.03 -33.35 35.50
CA ASP A 49 -2.43 -32.21 36.34
C ASP A 49 -3.10 -31.11 35.48
N LEU A 50 -2.54 -30.83 34.31
CA LEU A 50 -3.13 -29.92 33.34
C LEU A 50 -4.49 -30.39 32.86
N GLY A 51 -4.60 -31.68 32.56
CA GLY A 51 -5.86 -32.33 32.17
C GLY A 51 -6.95 -32.22 33.23
N ALA A 52 -6.60 -32.51 34.49
CA ALA A 52 -7.53 -32.40 35.60
C ALA A 52 -8.07 -30.97 35.79
N ARG A 53 -7.23 -29.95 35.61
CA ARG A 53 -7.61 -28.53 35.78
C ARG A 53 -8.39 -27.97 34.58
N LEU A 54 -8.09 -28.41 33.36
CA LEU A 54 -8.74 -27.96 32.13
C LEU A 54 -9.96 -28.84 31.76
N GLY A 55 -10.22 -29.92 32.47
CA GLY A 55 -11.28 -30.86 32.13
C GLY A 55 -11.01 -31.64 30.84
N MET A 56 -9.74 -31.87 30.52
CA MET A 56 -9.28 -32.55 29.29
C MET A 56 -8.47 -33.79 29.62
N SER A 57 -8.52 -34.82 28.75
CA SER A 57 -7.63 -35.96 28.90
C SER A 57 -6.20 -35.62 28.55
N ALA A 58 -5.19 -36.22 29.19
CA ALA A 58 -3.79 -36.04 28.89
C ALA A 58 -3.47 -36.32 27.42
N ARG A 59 -4.18 -37.25 26.77
CA ARG A 59 -4.05 -37.53 25.34
C ARG A 59 -4.48 -36.34 24.45
N LYS A 60 -5.50 -35.59 24.83
CA LYS A 60 -5.96 -34.40 24.11
C LYS A 60 -5.01 -33.23 24.28
N LEU A 61 -4.21 -33.18 25.34
CA LEU A 61 -3.21 -32.13 25.60
C LEU A 61 -1.87 -32.38 24.90
N ALA A 62 -1.59 -33.60 24.43
CA ALA A 62 -0.31 -33.96 23.81
C ALA A 62 0.00 -33.13 22.56
N ALA A 63 -0.99 -32.81 21.71
CA ALA A 63 -0.79 -31.99 20.52
C ALA A 63 -0.62 -30.50 20.87
N PRO A 64 -1.46 -29.87 21.70
CA PRO A 64 -1.26 -28.51 22.18
C PRO A 64 0.09 -28.29 22.88
N LEU A 65 0.52 -29.20 23.74
CA LEU A 65 1.82 -29.10 24.43
C LEU A 65 2.99 -29.11 23.42
N ARG A 66 3.00 -30.08 22.50
CA ARG A 66 4.02 -30.10 21.43
C ARG A 66 3.99 -28.85 20.55
N ALA A 67 2.83 -28.33 20.26
CA ALA A 67 2.69 -27.09 19.49
C ALA A 67 3.27 -25.89 20.25
N LEU A 68 2.99 -25.78 21.56
CA LEU A 68 3.56 -24.74 22.42
C LEU A 68 5.09 -24.85 22.55
N GLU A 69 5.62 -26.07 22.64
CA GLU A 69 7.07 -26.31 22.62
C GLU A 69 7.69 -25.89 21.29
N SER A 70 7.09 -26.29 20.16
CA SER A 70 7.58 -25.92 18.83
C SER A 70 7.55 -24.40 18.57
N LYS A 71 6.64 -23.70 19.26
CA LYS A 71 6.52 -22.23 19.25
C LYS A 71 7.45 -21.55 20.25
N GLY A 72 8.17 -22.29 21.07
CA GLY A 72 9.07 -21.76 22.10
C GLY A 72 8.36 -21.12 23.29
N MET A 73 7.10 -21.44 23.51
CA MET A 73 6.29 -20.89 24.60
C MET A 73 6.32 -21.72 25.88
N VAL A 74 6.63 -23.00 25.76
CA VAL A 74 6.67 -23.96 26.85
C VAL A 74 7.94 -24.81 26.72
N THR A 75 8.54 -25.16 27.86
CA THR A 75 9.61 -26.14 27.98
C THR A 75 9.19 -27.30 28.89
N HIS A 76 9.88 -28.42 28.83
CA HIS A 76 9.59 -29.52 29.73
C HIS A 76 10.89 -30.08 30.36
N SER A 77 10.73 -30.70 31.55
CA SER A 77 11.84 -31.42 32.19
C SER A 77 12.11 -32.76 31.48
N PRO A 78 13.39 -33.24 31.49
CA PRO A 78 13.76 -34.52 30.88
C PRO A 78 13.32 -35.76 31.67
N ASP A 79 12.47 -35.60 32.64
CA ASP A 79 12.04 -36.69 33.54
C ASP A 79 11.14 -37.71 32.82
N ARG A 80 11.04 -38.92 33.41
CA ARG A 80 10.14 -39.97 32.91
C ARG A 80 8.67 -39.54 32.83
N ILE A 81 8.26 -38.61 33.70
CA ILE A 81 6.97 -37.91 33.67
C ILE A 81 7.29 -36.45 33.45
N PRO A 82 7.20 -35.90 32.21
CA PRO A 82 7.59 -34.52 31.89
C PRO A 82 6.75 -33.51 32.68
N ARG A 83 7.42 -32.52 33.25
CA ARG A 83 6.80 -31.34 33.87
C ARG A 83 7.01 -30.17 32.96
N TYR A 84 5.95 -29.42 32.67
CA TYR A 84 5.91 -28.35 31.75
C TYR A 84 6.04 -27.01 32.46
N PHE A 85 6.83 -26.10 31.85
CA PHE A 85 7.10 -24.75 32.36
C PHE A 85 6.79 -23.74 31.28
N ALA A 86 6.09 -22.68 31.61
CA ALA A 86 5.86 -21.58 30.67
C ALA A 86 7.15 -20.74 30.52
N VAL A 87 7.51 -20.41 29.31
CA VAL A 87 8.52 -19.40 29.02
C VAL A 87 7.93 -18.01 29.34
N PRO A 88 8.69 -17.06 29.92
CA PRO A 88 8.19 -15.72 30.17
C PRO A 88 7.52 -15.08 28.96
N PRO A 89 6.41 -14.34 29.13
CA PRO A 89 5.60 -13.83 28.00
C PRO A 89 6.34 -12.97 27.00
N ASP A 90 7.28 -12.13 27.47
CA ASP A 90 8.16 -11.30 26.65
C ASP A 90 9.00 -12.14 25.68
N ILE A 91 9.64 -13.21 26.19
CA ILE A 91 10.46 -14.11 25.40
C ILE A 91 9.56 -14.96 24.45
N ALA A 92 8.42 -15.41 24.94
CA ALA A 92 7.49 -16.23 24.18
C ALA A 92 6.89 -15.46 22.99
N VAL A 93 6.57 -14.19 23.16
CA VAL A 93 6.04 -13.34 22.09
C VAL A 93 7.10 -13.08 21.02
N GLU A 94 8.34 -12.78 21.42
CA GLU A 94 9.46 -12.63 20.48
C GLU A 94 9.70 -13.91 19.66
N ALA A 95 9.63 -15.09 20.29
CA ALA A 95 9.74 -16.35 19.60
C ALA A 95 8.60 -16.57 18.58
N LEU A 96 7.38 -16.18 18.92
CA LEU A 96 6.21 -16.23 18.02
C LEU A 96 6.40 -15.30 16.81
N ILE A 97 6.84 -14.08 17.03
CA ILE A 97 7.11 -13.11 15.95
C ILE A 97 8.17 -13.67 14.99
N ALA A 98 9.29 -14.14 15.53
CA ALA A 98 10.37 -14.73 14.73
C ALA A 98 9.93 -15.98 13.95
N SER A 99 9.05 -16.81 14.54
CA SER A 99 8.52 -17.99 13.86
C SER A 99 7.52 -17.64 12.75
N SER A 100 6.72 -16.60 12.96
CA SER A 100 5.77 -16.09 11.95
C SER A 100 6.52 -15.50 10.75
N GLN A 101 7.55 -14.69 10.98
CA GLN A 101 8.39 -14.12 9.92
C GLN A 101 9.05 -15.21 9.07
N ARG A 102 9.66 -16.20 9.69
CA ARG A 102 10.27 -17.36 8.98
C ARG A 102 9.24 -18.14 8.16
N SER A 103 8.05 -18.34 8.70
CA SER A 103 6.95 -19.03 7.99
C SER A 103 6.50 -18.24 6.76
N GLU A 104 6.43 -16.92 6.86
CA GLU A 104 6.06 -16.04 5.76
C GLU A 104 7.14 -16.00 4.67
N GLU A 105 8.41 -15.87 5.04
CA GLU A 105 9.55 -15.96 4.11
C GLU A 105 9.57 -17.30 3.35
N TYR A 106 9.29 -18.40 4.06
CA TYR A 106 9.20 -19.72 3.44
C TYR A 106 8.02 -19.82 2.47
N ARG A 107 6.85 -19.29 2.83
CA ARG A 107 5.69 -19.23 1.91
C ARG A 107 5.98 -18.40 0.67
N GLN A 108 6.60 -17.23 0.84
CA GLN A 108 7.00 -16.37 -0.27
C GLN A 108 8.02 -17.06 -1.18
N SER A 109 9.03 -17.71 -0.61
CA SER A 109 10.01 -18.49 -1.37
C SER A 109 9.36 -19.62 -2.17
N ARG A 110 8.45 -20.39 -1.55
CA ARG A 110 7.68 -21.43 -2.24
C ARG A 110 6.77 -20.87 -3.32
N ALA A 111 6.13 -19.74 -3.08
CA ALA A 111 5.29 -19.08 -4.08
C ALA A 111 6.12 -18.65 -5.29
N ARG A 112 7.31 -18.06 -5.05
CA ARG A 112 8.26 -17.71 -6.14
C ARG A 112 8.71 -18.94 -6.93
N ALA A 113 9.07 -20.03 -6.25
CA ALA A 113 9.43 -21.30 -6.90
C ALA A 113 8.28 -21.93 -7.69
N ALA A 114 7.02 -21.76 -7.22
CA ALA A 114 5.85 -22.22 -7.94
C ALA A 114 5.59 -21.42 -9.22
N VAL A 115 5.89 -20.12 -9.23
CA VAL A 115 5.81 -19.28 -10.43
C VAL A 115 6.72 -19.84 -11.53
N GLY A 116 7.97 -20.20 -11.23
CA GLY A 116 8.87 -20.82 -12.20
C GLY A 116 8.29 -22.12 -12.80
N LYS A 117 7.69 -22.97 -11.97
CA LYS A 117 7.05 -24.23 -12.44
C LYS A 117 5.81 -23.99 -13.28
N LEU A 118 4.99 -22.99 -12.94
CA LEU A 118 3.78 -22.63 -13.69
C LEU A 118 4.13 -21.94 -15.02
N SER A 119 5.21 -21.17 -15.06
CA SER A 119 5.72 -20.54 -16.28
C SER A 119 6.15 -21.61 -17.30
N THR A 120 6.77 -22.71 -16.86
CA THR A 120 7.14 -23.84 -17.76
C THR A 120 5.92 -24.54 -18.33
N VAL A 121 4.80 -24.59 -17.61
CA VAL A 121 3.52 -25.15 -18.13
C VAL A 121 2.89 -24.24 -19.18
N MET A 122 3.02 -22.92 -19.03
CA MET A 122 2.55 -21.97 -20.04
C MET A 122 3.38 -22.01 -21.33
N THR A 123 4.69 -22.22 -21.23
CA THR A 123 5.58 -22.34 -22.41
C THR A 123 5.38 -23.64 -23.17
N ALA A 124 4.93 -24.72 -22.52
CA ALA A 124 4.61 -25.99 -23.19
C ALA A 124 3.39 -25.92 -24.14
N ARG A 125 2.62 -24.83 -24.10
CA ARG A 125 1.44 -24.61 -24.97
C ARG A 125 1.72 -23.91 -26.30
N GLY A 126 2.97 -23.74 -26.67
CA GLY A 126 3.35 -23.27 -28.02
C GLY A 126 4.10 -21.95 -28.05
N ALA A 127 5.30 -21.92 -27.58
CA ALA A 127 6.31 -20.97 -28.04
C ALA A 127 7.72 -21.51 -27.73
N SER A 128 8.57 -21.47 -28.75
CA SER A 128 9.97 -21.84 -28.76
C SER A 128 10.74 -21.25 -27.58
N HIS A 129 11.55 -22.10 -27.01
CA HIS A 129 12.68 -21.88 -26.11
C HIS A 129 13.22 -20.46 -25.96
N VAL A 130 13.06 -19.88 -24.77
CA VAL A 130 14.15 -19.31 -23.96
C VAL A 130 13.74 -19.48 -22.51
N PRO A 131 14.55 -20.11 -21.63
CA PRO A 131 14.31 -20.13 -20.22
C PRO A 131 14.68 -18.77 -19.65
N ASP A 132 13.79 -18.30 -18.80
CA ASP A 132 13.98 -17.19 -17.87
C ASP A 132 14.02 -15.78 -18.47
N GLU A 133 13.13 -14.93 -17.88
CA GLU A 133 13.15 -13.48 -18.00
C GLU A 133 12.67 -12.90 -19.35
N ARG A 134 11.41 -13.08 -19.69
CA ARG A 134 10.77 -12.11 -20.57
C ARG A 134 10.68 -10.77 -19.80
N LEU A 135 11.76 -10.01 -19.86
CA LEU A 135 11.85 -8.68 -19.26
C LEU A 135 10.79 -7.74 -19.84
N VAL A 136 10.42 -7.99 -21.10
CA VAL A 136 9.38 -7.24 -21.82
C VAL A 136 8.45 -8.21 -22.52
N GLU A 137 7.14 -8.00 -22.36
CA GLU A 137 6.07 -8.80 -22.93
C GLU A 137 4.99 -7.91 -23.53
N ILE A 138 4.42 -8.30 -24.67
CA ILE A 138 3.30 -7.59 -25.29
C ILE A 138 2.01 -8.24 -24.78
N LEU A 139 1.16 -7.45 -24.14
CA LEU A 139 -0.15 -7.88 -23.65
C LEU A 139 -1.26 -7.51 -24.62
N SER A 140 -2.26 -8.40 -24.75
CA SER A 140 -3.53 -8.06 -25.40
C SER A 140 -4.33 -7.07 -24.53
N PRO A 141 -5.32 -6.36 -25.10
CA PRO A 141 -6.17 -5.44 -24.31
C PRO A 141 -6.84 -6.11 -23.10
N GLU A 142 -7.33 -7.35 -23.26
CA GLU A 142 -7.98 -8.10 -22.18
C GLU A 142 -6.98 -8.45 -21.05
N ALA A 143 -5.79 -8.92 -21.42
CA ALA A 143 -4.72 -9.20 -20.47
C ALA A 143 -4.23 -7.92 -19.77
N THR A 144 -4.23 -6.78 -20.47
CA THR A 144 -3.88 -5.47 -19.93
C THR A 144 -4.79 -5.07 -18.77
N ALA A 145 -6.12 -5.19 -18.94
CA ALA A 145 -7.08 -4.86 -17.89
C ALA A 145 -6.88 -5.71 -16.63
N GLN A 146 -6.58 -7.01 -16.81
CA GLN A 146 -6.31 -7.92 -15.71
C GLN A 146 -5.00 -7.55 -14.99
N VAL A 147 -3.92 -7.30 -15.74
CA VAL A 147 -2.62 -6.92 -15.18
C VAL A 147 -2.72 -5.57 -14.47
N PHE A 148 -3.40 -4.57 -15.06
CA PHE A 148 -3.64 -3.27 -14.45
C PHE A 148 -4.35 -3.40 -13.09
N ALA A 149 -5.46 -4.15 -13.05
CA ALA A 149 -6.17 -4.37 -11.80
C ALA A 149 -5.31 -5.14 -10.77
N GLN A 150 -4.51 -6.10 -11.23
CA GLN A 150 -3.62 -6.87 -10.36
C GLN A 150 -2.49 -6.00 -9.80
N MET A 151 -1.88 -5.12 -10.59
CA MET A 151 -0.87 -4.16 -10.12
C MET A 151 -1.41 -3.33 -8.95
N HIS A 152 -2.61 -2.77 -9.09
CA HIS A 152 -3.24 -1.99 -8.03
C HIS A 152 -3.55 -2.83 -6.77
N ARG A 153 -4.01 -4.07 -6.93
CA ARG A 153 -4.31 -4.95 -5.79
C ARG A 153 -3.07 -5.41 -5.03
N THR A 154 -1.93 -5.56 -5.71
CA THR A 154 -0.71 -6.14 -5.13
C THR A 154 0.36 -5.13 -4.78
N ALA A 155 0.24 -3.87 -5.19
CA ALA A 155 1.15 -2.81 -4.80
C ALA A 155 1.21 -2.68 -3.27
N GLN A 156 2.43 -2.59 -2.73
CA GLN A 156 2.71 -2.53 -1.29
C GLN A 156 3.39 -1.22 -0.87
N HIS A 157 4.14 -0.59 -1.77
CA HIS A 157 4.96 0.57 -1.43
C HIS A 157 4.60 1.80 -2.25
N GLU A 158 4.64 1.70 -3.58
CA GLU A 158 4.37 2.84 -4.44
C GLU A 158 3.66 2.47 -5.74
N MET A 159 2.86 3.41 -6.22
CA MET A 159 2.32 3.44 -7.58
C MET A 159 2.69 4.79 -8.21
N ILE A 160 3.34 4.79 -9.37
CA ILE A 160 3.65 6.01 -10.11
C ILE A 160 3.04 5.95 -11.50
N SER A 161 2.52 7.09 -11.98
CA SER A 161 1.88 7.16 -13.29
C SER A 161 2.23 8.41 -14.09
N LEU A 162 2.36 8.24 -15.40
CA LEU A 162 2.34 9.32 -16.39
C LEU A 162 1.01 9.25 -17.14
N THR A 163 0.15 10.22 -16.92
CA THR A 163 -1.23 10.24 -17.44
C THR A 163 -1.38 11.31 -18.51
N ARG A 164 -1.67 10.88 -19.74
CA ARG A 164 -1.89 11.76 -20.90
C ARG A 164 -2.97 11.20 -21.83
N ARG A 165 -3.44 12.03 -22.77
CA ARG A 165 -4.38 11.59 -23.83
C ARG A 165 -3.70 10.68 -24.88
N PRO A 166 -4.48 9.80 -25.54
CA PRO A 166 -5.86 9.44 -25.29
C PRO A 166 -6.02 8.57 -24.03
N MET A 167 -7.15 8.68 -23.31
CA MET A 167 -7.38 7.95 -22.06
C MET A 167 -7.84 6.52 -22.34
N LEU A 168 -7.40 5.58 -21.49
CA LEU A 168 -7.91 4.19 -21.48
C LEU A 168 -9.21 4.07 -20.65
N ILE A 169 -9.44 5.03 -19.74
CA ILE A 169 -10.59 5.04 -18.84
C ILE A 169 -11.71 5.80 -19.52
N SER A 170 -12.83 5.12 -19.77
CA SER A 170 -13.96 5.69 -20.50
C SER A 170 -14.84 6.62 -19.66
N ASN A 171 -14.76 6.58 -18.34
CA ASN A 171 -15.64 7.32 -17.45
C ASN A 171 -14.87 8.02 -16.32
N ILE A 172 -14.55 9.29 -16.55
CA ILE A 172 -13.86 10.16 -15.58
C ILE A 172 -14.76 10.47 -14.36
N ASN A 173 -16.07 10.32 -14.53
CA ASN A 173 -17.04 10.62 -13.46
C ASN A 173 -17.22 9.47 -12.47
N GLU A 174 -16.61 8.32 -12.72
CA GLU A 174 -16.61 7.22 -11.77
C GLU A 174 -15.39 7.29 -10.85
N PRO A 175 -15.58 7.05 -9.54
CA PRO A 175 -14.46 6.99 -8.60
C PRO A 175 -13.43 5.95 -9.00
N ASP A 176 -12.15 6.27 -8.90
CA ASP A 176 -11.07 5.30 -9.16
C ASP A 176 -10.90 4.33 -7.97
N HIS A 177 -11.79 3.34 -7.93
CA HIS A 177 -11.81 2.35 -6.86
C HIS A 177 -10.49 1.59 -6.69
N LEU A 178 -9.73 1.38 -7.76
CA LEU A 178 -8.45 0.67 -7.69
C LEU A 178 -7.38 1.55 -7.04
N LEU A 179 -7.31 2.81 -7.42
CA LEU A 179 -6.43 3.80 -6.78
C LEU A 179 -6.78 3.95 -5.29
N PHE A 180 -8.08 4.09 -4.98
CA PHE A 180 -8.52 4.25 -3.59
C PHE A 180 -8.15 3.04 -2.72
N GLN A 181 -8.27 1.82 -3.24
CA GLN A 181 -7.79 0.62 -2.54
C GLN A 181 -6.27 0.64 -2.30
N CYS A 182 -5.47 1.23 -3.18
CA CYS A 182 -4.04 1.44 -2.94
C CYS A 182 -3.81 2.42 -1.79
N LEU A 183 -4.44 3.58 -1.84
CA LEU A 183 -4.32 4.62 -0.83
C LEU A 183 -4.78 4.15 0.56
N ASP A 184 -5.90 3.41 0.63
CA ASP A 184 -6.43 2.82 1.88
C ASP A 184 -5.45 1.81 2.52
N ARG A 185 -4.58 1.16 1.72
CA ARG A 185 -3.50 0.29 2.21
C ARG A 185 -2.22 1.04 2.58
N GLY A 186 -2.18 2.37 2.41
CA GLY A 186 -1.00 3.18 2.68
C GLY A 186 0.05 3.15 1.56
N VAL A 187 -0.31 2.72 0.35
CA VAL A 187 0.57 2.78 -0.82
C VAL A 187 0.74 4.23 -1.26
N SER A 188 1.98 4.69 -1.46
CA SER A 188 2.27 6.01 -2.01
C SER A 188 1.87 6.07 -3.48
N CYS A 189 0.88 6.89 -3.83
CA CYS A 189 0.41 7.06 -5.20
C CYS A 189 0.79 8.44 -5.71
N ARG A 190 1.60 8.49 -6.79
CA ARG A 190 2.10 9.73 -7.40
C ARG A 190 1.76 9.76 -8.89
N SER A 191 1.08 10.80 -9.33
CA SER A 191 0.65 10.95 -10.73
C SER A 191 1.15 12.23 -11.36
N LEU A 192 1.81 12.10 -12.50
CA LEU A 192 2.10 13.21 -13.40
C LEU A 192 1.01 13.32 -14.45
N ILE A 193 0.37 14.48 -14.50
CA ILE A 193 -0.76 14.77 -15.37
C ILE A 193 -0.31 15.69 -16.50
N ASP A 194 -0.60 15.29 -17.73
CA ASP A 194 -0.38 16.15 -18.90
C ASP A 194 -1.32 17.36 -18.86
N GLY A 195 -0.77 18.56 -19.05
CA GLY A 195 -1.54 19.81 -18.98
C GLY A 195 -2.75 19.87 -19.91
N ASP A 196 -2.74 19.16 -21.02
CA ASP A 196 -3.88 19.09 -21.95
C ASP A 196 -5.12 18.43 -21.31
N LEU A 197 -4.93 17.56 -20.32
CA LEU A 197 -6.04 16.92 -19.59
C LEU A 197 -6.85 17.92 -18.76
N LEU A 198 -6.25 18.99 -18.27
CA LEU A 198 -6.91 20.01 -17.47
C LEU A 198 -8.05 20.72 -18.19
N ASN A 199 -8.03 20.69 -19.52
CA ASN A 199 -9.08 21.25 -20.38
C ASN A 199 -10.26 20.27 -20.60
N MET A 200 -10.18 19.05 -20.07
CA MET A 200 -11.27 18.07 -20.17
C MET A 200 -12.32 18.33 -19.09
N PRO A 201 -13.62 18.33 -19.45
CA PRO A 201 -14.69 18.43 -18.46
C PRO A 201 -14.61 17.33 -17.41
N GLY A 202 -14.73 17.69 -16.14
CA GLY A 202 -14.69 16.76 -14.99
C GLY A 202 -13.29 16.34 -14.54
N TRP A 203 -12.23 16.61 -15.32
CA TRP A 203 -10.87 16.16 -14.95
C TRP A 203 -10.33 16.82 -13.68
N LEU A 204 -10.56 18.12 -13.51
CA LEU A 204 -10.14 18.84 -12.30
C LEU A 204 -10.84 18.34 -11.04
N GLU A 205 -12.12 18.00 -11.14
CA GLU A 205 -12.90 17.42 -10.04
C GLU A 205 -12.34 16.04 -9.67
N HIS A 206 -12.10 15.20 -10.67
CA HIS A 206 -11.47 13.90 -10.48
C HIS A 206 -10.09 13.99 -9.78
N MET A 207 -9.24 14.92 -10.19
CA MET A 207 -7.93 15.16 -9.53
C MET A 207 -8.09 15.63 -8.08
N ARG A 208 -9.10 16.46 -7.80
CA ARG A 208 -9.37 16.90 -6.42
C ARG A 208 -9.79 15.74 -5.53
N ASP A 209 -10.69 14.90 -6.02
CA ASP A 209 -11.19 13.75 -5.27
C ASP A 209 -10.06 12.77 -4.95
N ASN A 210 -9.20 12.50 -5.93
CA ASN A 210 -8.03 11.67 -5.76
C ASN A 210 -7.02 12.29 -4.76
N SER A 211 -6.73 13.59 -4.91
CA SER A 211 -5.82 14.31 -4.03
C SER A 211 -6.34 14.42 -2.59
N ALA A 212 -7.66 14.58 -2.42
CA ALA A 212 -8.30 14.59 -1.11
C ALA A 212 -8.17 13.24 -0.39
N ARG A 213 -7.97 12.15 -1.13
CA ARG A 213 -7.74 10.80 -0.59
C ARG A 213 -6.25 10.47 -0.42
N GLY A 214 -5.34 11.36 -0.82
CA GLY A 214 -3.91 11.21 -0.58
C GLY A 214 -3.06 10.91 -1.82
N GLU A 215 -3.63 10.95 -3.05
CA GLU A 215 -2.82 10.90 -4.25
C GLU A 215 -2.03 12.21 -4.41
N GLU A 216 -0.71 12.09 -4.60
CA GLU A 216 0.11 13.24 -4.95
C GLU A 216 0.09 13.48 -6.45
N CYS A 217 -0.49 14.60 -6.88
CA CYS A 217 -0.57 14.98 -8.28
C CYS A 217 0.38 16.14 -8.59
N ARG A 218 1.04 16.09 -9.75
CA ARG A 218 1.74 17.22 -10.36
C ARG A 218 1.36 17.37 -11.82
N ILE A 219 1.47 18.57 -12.34
CA ILE A 219 1.11 18.93 -13.70
C ILE A 219 2.39 19.16 -14.51
N ALA A 220 2.54 18.46 -15.61
CA ALA A 220 3.59 18.67 -16.59
C ALA A 220 3.01 19.35 -17.84
N SER A 221 3.76 20.25 -18.48
CA SER A 221 3.32 20.93 -19.71
C SER A 221 3.06 19.94 -20.86
N SER A 222 3.84 18.86 -20.91
CA SER A 222 3.66 17.76 -21.86
C SER A 222 4.34 16.51 -21.32
N LEU A 223 3.73 15.35 -21.54
CA LEU A 223 4.31 14.05 -21.18
C LEU A 223 4.67 13.26 -22.44
N PRO A 224 5.86 12.60 -22.47
CA PRO A 224 6.33 11.90 -23.66
C PRO A 224 5.53 10.63 -23.97
N PHE A 225 5.07 9.92 -22.95
CA PHE A 225 4.31 8.68 -23.07
C PHE A 225 3.43 8.44 -21.82
N LYS A 226 2.62 7.40 -21.86
CA LYS A 226 1.89 6.88 -20.70
C LYS A 226 2.73 5.83 -20.00
N LEU A 227 2.64 5.79 -18.68
CA LEU A 227 3.34 4.79 -17.89
C LEU A 227 2.56 4.56 -16.59
N ILE A 228 2.53 3.33 -16.14
CA ILE A 228 2.14 2.98 -14.78
C ILE A 228 3.16 1.99 -14.25
N VAL A 229 3.68 2.25 -13.06
CA VAL A 229 4.64 1.38 -12.39
C VAL A 229 4.13 1.04 -11.00
N ALA A 230 4.27 -0.22 -10.61
CA ALA A 230 3.98 -0.71 -9.26
C ALA A 230 5.28 -1.19 -8.60
N ASP A 231 5.58 -0.65 -7.40
CA ASP A 231 6.68 -1.06 -6.52
C ASP A 231 8.06 -1.15 -7.21
N ARG A 232 8.29 -0.40 -8.29
CA ARG A 232 9.49 -0.50 -9.17
C ARG A 232 9.81 -1.95 -9.61
N ARG A 233 8.77 -2.76 -9.74
CA ARG A 233 8.90 -4.19 -10.09
C ARG A 233 8.18 -4.54 -11.39
N LEU A 234 7.17 -3.77 -11.73
CA LEU A 234 6.31 -4.01 -12.87
C LEU A 234 5.85 -2.68 -13.46
N ALA A 235 6.00 -2.52 -14.77
CA ALA A 235 5.46 -1.38 -15.50
C ALA A 235 4.62 -1.81 -16.68
N ILE A 236 3.62 -1.00 -17.01
CA ILE A 236 2.87 -1.08 -18.25
C ILE A 236 2.92 0.24 -18.98
N LEU A 237 3.11 0.18 -20.29
CA LEU A 237 3.08 1.35 -21.18
C LEU A 237 2.49 0.95 -22.54
N PRO A 238 1.74 1.84 -23.24
CA PRO A 238 1.18 1.53 -24.55
C PRO A 238 2.28 1.24 -25.57
N LEU A 239 2.10 0.21 -26.39
CA LEU A 239 3.01 -0.03 -27.52
C LEU A 239 2.90 1.08 -28.57
N ASN A 240 1.71 1.66 -28.73
CA ASN A 240 1.46 2.77 -29.65
C ASN A 240 0.58 3.82 -28.96
N LEU A 241 1.11 5.02 -28.79
CA LEU A 241 0.40 6.13 -28.13
C LEU A 241 -0.85 6.60 -28.88
N ALA A 242 -0.89 6.42 -30.21
CA ALA A 242 -2.05 6.80 -31.03
C ALA A 242 -3.22 5.80 -30.94
N ARG A 243 -2.98 4.59 -30.40
CA ARG A 243 -3.98 3.53 -30.22
C ARG A 243 -4.08 3.15 -28.76
N PRO A 244 -4.89 3.83 -27.98
CA PRO A 244 -5.02 3.57 -26.53
C PRO A 244 -5.63 2.21 -26.20
N ASP A 245 -6.45 1.68 -27.11
CA ASP A 245 -7.09 0.37 -27.09
C ASP A 245 -6.21 -0.77 -27.63
N GLY A 246 -5.00 -0.43 -28.07
CA GLY A 246 -4.04 -1.38 -28.62
C GLY A 246 -3.29 -2.17 -27.55
N PRO A 247 -2.36 -3.05 -27.99
CA PRO A 247 -1.52 -3.82 -27.08
C PRO A 247 -0.60 -2.91 -26.27
N VAL A 248 -0.25 -3.35 -25.06
CA VAL A 248 0.70 -2.66 -24.19
C VAL A 248 1.94 -3.50 -23.95
N LEU A 249 3.03 -2.84 -23.60
CA LEU A 249 4.24 -3.47 -23.11
C LEU A 249 4.12 -3.67 -21.59
N LEU A 250 4.37 -4.88 -21.13
CA LEU A 250 4.61 -5.20 -19.73
C LEU A 250 6.13 -5.29 -19.56
N VAL A 251 6.68 -4.48 -18.68
CA VAL A 251 8.11 -4.45 -18.35
C VAL A 251 8.29 -4.94 -16.91
N ARG A 252 9.11 -5.95 -16.74
CA ARG A 252 9.44 -6.51 -15.42
C ARG A 252 10.73 -5.89 -14.88
N SER A 253 11.04 -6.20 -13.61
CA SER A 253 12.26 -5.71 -12.93
C SER A 253 13.50 -5.89 -13.81
N SER A 254 14.10 -4.77 -14.23
CA SER A 254 15.21 -4.73 -15.19
C SER A 254 15.78 -3.31 -15.23
N SER A 255 16.95 -3.14 -15.85
CA SER A 255 17.53 -1.81 -16.08
C SER A 255 16.64 -0.90 -16.94
N LEU A 256 15.79 -1.49 -17.81
CA LEU A 256 14.79 -0.72 -18.56
C LEU A 256 13.72 -0.15 -17.61
N LEU A 257 13.23 -0.93 -16.67
CA LEU A 257 12.26 -0.45 -15.68
C LEU A 257 12.86 0.63 -14.79
N GLU A 258 14.11 0.46 -14.35
CA GLU A 258 14.83 1.49 -13.61
C GLU A 258 14.95 2.79 -14.41
N ALA A 259 15.30 2.71 -15.68
CA ALA A 259 15.36 3.89 -16.56
C ALA A 259 13.98 4.58 -16.70
N LEU A 260 12.89 3.83 -16.80
CA LEU A 260 11.52 4.38 -16.82
C LEU A 260 11.18 5.09 -15.51
N CYS A 261 11.57 4.52 -14.37
CA CYS A 261 11.40 5.16 -13.08
C CYS A 261 12.22 6.46 -12.95
N GLU A 262 13.47 6.47 -13.43
CA GLU A 262 14.31 7.68 -13.43
C GLU A 262 13.73 8.77 -14.35
N VAL A 263 13.17 8.41 -15.49
CA VAL A 263 12.43 9.35 -16.35
C VAL A 263 11.25 9.96 -15.60
N PHE A 264 10.48 9.14 -14.87
CA PHE A 264 9.40 9.65 -14.04
C PHE A 264 9.93 10.65 -12.99
N GLU A 265 10.99 10.32 -12.25
CA GLU A 265 11.55 11.18 -11.20
C GLU A 265 12.10 12.50 -11.78
N LEU A 266 12.69 12.46 -12.97
CA LEU A 266 13.17 13.64 -13.66
C LEU A 266 12.01 14.57 -14.03
N LEU A 267 10.94 14.02 -14.59
CA LEU A 267 9.73 14.76 -14.94
C LEU A 267 9.03 15.29 -13.68
N TRP A 268 8.97 14.47 -12.63
CA TRP A 268 8.36 14.83 -11.35
C TRP A 268 8.99 16.05 -10.71
N ARG A 269 10.32 16.13 -10.70
CA ARG A 269 11.06 17.28 -10.15
C ARG A 269 10.74 18.58 -10.85
N ASN A 270 10.48 18.53 -12.15
CA ASN A 270 10.22 19.70 -12.99
C ASN A 270 8.72 20.06 -13.13
N ALA A 271 7.83 19.23 -12.61
CA ALA A 271 6.39 19.43 -12.73
C ALA A 271 5.83 20.30 -11.60
N THR A 272 4.77 21.04 -11.90
CA THR A 272 4.10 21.94 -10.96
C THR A 272 3.17 21.13 -10.03
N PRO A 273 3.31 21.24 -8.70
CA PRO A 273 2.40 20.56 -7.77
C PRO A 273 0.94 20.99 -7.98
N PHE A 274 0.03 20.01 -8.01
CA PHE A 274 -1.39 20.32 -7.95
C PHE A 274 -1.77 20.67 -6.51
N PRO A 275 -2.53 21.78 -6.26
CA PRO A 275 -2.87 22.20 -4.91
C PRO A 275 -3.75 21.15 -4.21
N SER A 276 -3.33 20.64 -3.05
CA SER A 276 -4.18 19.79 -2.22
C SER A 276 -5.36 20.58 -1.65
N SER A 277 -6.51 19.91 -1.44
CA SER A 277 -7.74 20.50 -0.90
C SER A 277 -7.55 21.27 0.42
N ASP A 278 -6.63 20.81 1.28
CA ASP A 278 -6.30 21.47 2.55
C ASP A 278 -5.60 22.82 2.36
N ALA A 279 -4.88 23.01 1.27
CA ALA A 279 -4.24 24.28 0.93
C ALA A 279 -5.26 25.34 0.49
N VAL A 280 -6.42 24.95 -0.04
CA VAL A 280 -7.47 25.85 -0.51
C VAL A 280 -8.30 26.42 0.65
N HIS A 281 -8.52 25.64 1.72
CA HIS A 281 -9.36 26.05 2.85
C HIS A 281 -8.65 26.91 3.91
N ALA A 282 -7.32 26.94 3.94
CA ALA A 282 -6.56 27.66 4.97
C ALA A 282 -6.19 29.10 4.58
N ALA A 283 -6.91 29.82 3.69
CA ALA A 283 -6.25 30.94 3.06
C ALA A 283 -7.10 32.12 2.54
N GLY A 284 -7.17 33.13 3.30
CA GLY A 284 -7.29 34.50 2.78
C GLY A 284 -5.98 35.06 2.16
N ARG A 285 -4.80 34.67 2.67
CA ARG A 285 -3.46 34.99 2.12
C ARG A 285 -2.95 33.91 1.13
N ARG A 286 -3.48 32.72 1.14
CA ARG A 286 -3.11 31.60 0.27
C ARG A 286 -3.83 31.62 -1.09
N GLN A 287 -4.93 32.37 -1.26
CA GLN A 287 -5.60 32.48 -2.57
C GLN A 287 -4.71 33.08 -3.65
N SER A 288 -3.83 34.03 -3.31
CA SER A 288 -2.88 34.59 -4.27
C SER A 288 -1.79 33.57 -4.67
N ALA A 289 -1.30 32.77 -3.74
CA ALA A 289 -0.33 31.69 -4.01
C ALA A 289 -0.98 30.56 -4.83
N SER A 290 -2.23 30.22 -4.53
CA SER A 290 -3.00 29.22 -5.29
C SER A 290 -3.27 29.69 -6.71
N LEU A 291 -3.69 30.94 -6.91
CA LEU A 291 -3.90 31.53 -8.23
C LEU A 291 -2.61 31.56 -9.06
N LEU A 292 -1.47 31.91 -8.45
CA LEU A 292 -0.17 31.90 -9.13
C LEU A 292 0.22 30.46 -9.53
N SER A 293 0.00 29.47 -8.68
CA SER A 293 0.26 28.06 -8.99
C SER A 293 -0.58 27.58 -10.17
N LEU A 294 -1.87 27.93 -10.20
CA LEU A 294 -2.78 27.55 -11.30
C LEU A 294 -2.42 28.26 -12.62
N LEU A 295 -2.00 29.52 -12.56
CA LEU A 295 -1.54 30.27 -13.73
C LEU A 295 -0.23 29.67 -14.29
N THR A 296 0.70 29.28 -13.42
CA THR A 296 1.99 28.70 -13.84
C THR A 296 1.87 27.25 -14.31
N SER A 297 0.83 26.52 -13.89
CA SER A 297 0.53 25.16 -14.39
C SER A 297 -0.14 25.15 -15.77
N GLY A 298 -0.39 26.30 -16.37
CA GLY A 298 -0.91 26.41 -17.74
C GLY A 298 -2.43 26.25 -17.87
N LEU A 299 -3.18 26.34 -16.75
CA LEU A 299 -4.63 26.34 -16.81
C LEU A 299 -5.15 27.58 -17.54
N ASN A 300 -6.21 27.40 -18.36
CA ASN A 300 -6.91 28.53 -18.95
C ASN A 300 -7.84 29.20 -17.92
N ASP A 301 -8.26 30.43 -18.20
CA ASP A 301 -9.08 31.24 -17.28
C ASP A 301 -10.34 30.50 -16.83
N LYS A 302 -11.04 29.81 -17.73
CA LYS A 302 -12.27 29.09 -17.46
C LYS A 302 -12.05 27.93 -16.47
N ALA A 303 -10.92 27.22 -16.58
CA ALA A 303 -10.54 26.19 -15.63
C ALA A 303 -10.20 26.78 -14.25
N ILE A 304 -9.51 27.93 -14.21
CA ILE A 304 -9.19 28.65 -12.97
C ILE A 304 -10.46 29.20 -12.30
N GLU A 305 -11.42 29.70 -13.07
CA GLU A 305 -12.72 30.18 -12.56
C GLU A 305 -13.46 29.05 -11.84
N LEU A 306 -13.52 27.88 -12.46
CA LEU A 306 -14.13 26.69 -11.86
C LEU A 306 -13.35 26.25 -10.62
N GLU A 307 -12.02 26.21 -10.70
CA GLU A 307 -11.14 25.77 -9.61
C GLU A 307 -11.27 26.65 -8.37
N LEU A 308 -11.27 27.95 -8.54
CA LEU A 308 -11.35 28.90 -7.44
C LEU A 308 -12.79 29.34 -7.11
N ASN A 309 -13.78 28.75 -7.79
CA ASN A 309 -15.21 29.09 -7.67
C ASN A 309 -15.45 30.61 -7.73
N MET A 310 -14.87 31.26 -8.74
CA MET A 310 -14.98 32.71 -8.91
C MET A 310 -15.43 33.08 -10.32
N SER A 311 -16.08 34.24 -10.44
CA SER A 311 -16.49 34.75 -11.75
C SER A 311 -15.28 35.24 -12.56
N HIS A 312 -15.42 35.26 -13.89
CA HIS A 312 -14.42 35.81 -14.82
C HIS A 312 -13.95 37.20 -14.40
N ARG A 313 -14.88 38.06 -14.01
CA ARG A 313 -14.60 39.43 -13.52
C ARG A 313 -13.72 39.42 -12.26
N THR A 314 -13.99 38.51 -11.34
CA THR A 314 -13.21 38.36 -10.10
C THR A 314 -11.81 37.85 -10.39
N LEU A 315 -11.69 36.87 -11.29
CA LEU A 315 -10.41 36.31 -11.72
C LEU A 315 -9.55 37.39 -12.40
N ALA A 316 -10.12 38.11 -13.37
CA ALA A 316 -9.41 39.18 -14.09
C ALA A 316 -8.90 40.28 -13.13
N ARG A 317 -9.73 40.69 -12.15
CA ARG A 317 -9.31 41.62 -11.11
C ARG A 317 -8.16 41.11 -10.27
N ARG A 318 -8.24 39.86 -9.83
CA ARG A 318 -7.19 39.21 -9.01
C ARG A 318 -5.85 39.08 -9.78
N ILE A 319 -5.91 38.69 -11.04
CA ILE A 319 -4.71 38.66 -11.90
C ILE A 319 -4.09 40.05 -12.02
N SER A 320 -4.91 41.10 -12.22
CA SER A 320 -4.44 42.48 -12.30
C SER A 320 -3.82 42.97 -10.98
N GLU A 321 -4.37 42.59 -9.84
CA GLU A 321 -3.82 42.85 -8.50
C GLU A 321 -2.45 42.18 -8.34
N LEU A 322 -2.33 40.88 -8.67
CA LEU A 322 -1.06 40.15 -8.63
C LEU A 322 0.00 40.71 -9.57
N MET A 323 -0.41 41.15 -10.78
CA MET A 323 0.51 41.82 -11.72
C MET A 323 1.07 43.10 -11.13
N LYS A 324 0.25 43.91 -10.45
CA LYS A 324 0.70 45.11 -9.74
C LYS A 324 1.64 44.78 -8.57
N GLU A 325 1.29 43.81 -7.75
CA GLU A 325 2.09 43.39 -6.58
C GLU A 325 3.49 42.86 -6.99
N LEU A 326 3.57 42.17 -8.11
CA LEU A 326 4.82 41.57 -8.61
C LEU A 326 5.57 42.46 -9.58
N GLY A 327 4.99 43.62 -10.01
CA GLY A 327 5.59 44.50 -10.99
C GLY A 327 5.54 43.94 -12.41
N ALA A 328 4.61 43.03 -12.73
CA ALA A 328 4.44 42.42 -14.03
C ALA A 328 3.56 43.28 -14.93
N THR A 329 3.95 43.45 -16.20
CA THR A 329 3.17 44.16 -17.24
C THR A 329 2.40 43.17 -18.13
N THR A 330 2.81 41.91 -18.17
CA THR A 330 2.16 40.84 -18.94
C THR A 330 1.95 39.60 -18.08
N ARG A 331 1.01 38.72 -18.44
CA ARG A 331 0.80 37.44 -17.79
C ARG A 331 2.03 36.51 -17.83
N CYS A 332 2.76 36.53 -18.93
CA CYS A 332 4.01 35.80 -19.08
C CYS A 332 5.06 36.30 -18.06
N GLN A 333 5.17 37.60 -17.90
CA GLN A 333 6.08 38.20 -16.92
C GLN A 333 5.64 37.91 -15.48
N LEU A 334 4.33 37.87 -15.22
CA LEU A 334 3.78 37.44 -13.93
C LEU A 334 4.22 36.01 -13.58
N GLY A 335 4.08 35.06 -14.52
CA GLY A 335 4.51 33.69 -14.36
C GLY A 335 6.01 33.56 -14.08
N TRP A 336 6.83 34.30 -14.80
CA TRP A 336 8.28 34.32 -14.60
C TRP A 336 8.71 34.86 -13.25
N LEU A 337 8.13 35.97 -12.80
CA LEU A 337 8.41 36.57 -11.49
C LEU A 337 7.92 35.69 -10.35
N ALA A 338 6.79 34.99 -10.51
CA ALA A 338 6.28 34.02 -9.57
C ALA A 338 7.24 32.83 -9.40
N ALA A 339 7.77 32.30 -10.51
CA ALA A 339 8.75 31.20 -10.49
C ALA A 339 10.06 31.59 -9.81
N GLN A 340 10.57 32.81 -10.06
CA GLN A 340 11.76 33.34 -9.37
C GLN A 340 11.56 33.45 -7.84
N ARG A 341 10.40 33.93 -7.39
CA ARG A 341 10.09 34.00 -5.96
C ARG A 341 10.01 32.63 -5.30
N ALA A 342 9.39 31.67 -5.97
CA ALA A 342 9.32 30.30 -5.48
C ALA A 342 10.71 29.67 -5.30
N ALA A 343 11.60 29.85 -6.27
CA ALA A 343 12.99 29.37 -6.23
C ALA A 343 13.79 30.01 -5.08
N SER A 344 13.59 31.31 -4.81
CA SER A 344 14.30 32.00 -3.71
C SER A 344 13.80 31.63 -2.30
N THR A 345 12.60 31.06 -2.18
CA THR A 345 12.02 30.63 -0.90
C THR A 345 12.45 29.20 -0.53
N THR A 346 12.83 28.38 -1.52
CA THR A 346 13.30 26.99 -1.31
C THR A 346 14.78 26.91 -0.96
N SER A 347 15.53 28.02 -1.05
CA SER A 347 16.99 28.11 -0.80
C SER A 347 17.32 28.63 0.62
N LYS A 348 16.35 28.73 1.52
CA LYS A 348 16.52 29.01 2.94
C LYS A 348 16.02 27.82 3.75
#